data_36a2e554e5cf094ff0b5a627d8a4d680
#
_entry.id   36a2e554e5cf094ff0b5a627d8a4d680
#
_cell.length_a   1.000
_cell.length_b   1.000
_cell.length_c   1.000
_cell.angle_alpha   90.00
_cell.angle_beta   90.00
_cell.angle_gamma   90.00
#
_symmetry.space_group_name_H-M   'P 1'
#
loop_
_entity.id
_entity.type
_entity.pdbx_description
1 polymer ?
#
loop_
_entity_poly.entity_id
_entity_poly.type
_entity_poly.pdbx_seq_one_letter_code
_entity_poly.pdbx_strand_id
1 'polypeptide(L)'
;MHLTPVLWDELPAFQNTPLLKRLFHGGLPQALLSATKTPSFYREWMDSFFARDIQRLFAFRDPDKFNALFEFVMKQSGGLLEITRTASALGISRPTVENHLRALETTHAVTLLRPFHGGGQKEIIKTPKVYAFDTGFVSFCRGWDPLRPDDYGVLWEHLVLEFLRAHGHEWKIQYWRDASGREIDFVIPRNRAEVDIIECKWDPKKLDPAAMKVFRSYYPKGKNYLISPLSIPGYSKRVAGLEIYVSNPDGWGQRLESSRSGKK
;
A
#
# COMPACT_ATOMS: atom_id res chain seq x y z
N MET A 1 15.64 9.43 -10.87
CA MET A 1 15.07 8.10 -11.15
C MET A 1 14.78 7.46 -9.81
N HIS A 2 13.54 7.07 -9.54
CA HIS A 2 13.17 6.39 -8.31
C HIS A 2 13.15 4.88 -8.59
N LEU A 3 13.98 4.11 -7.89
CA LEU A 3 13.99 2.66 -8.00
C LEU A 3 12.90 2.10 -7.06
N THR A 4 11.98 1.36 -7.62
CA THR A 4 10.95 0.62 -6.87
C THR A 4 11.41 -0.83 -6.67
N PRO A 5 10.88 -1.55 -5.68
CA PRO A 5 10.91 -3.02 -5.68
C PRO A 5 10.31 -3.57 -6.98
N VAL A 6 10.70 -4.79 -7.38
CA VAL A 6 10.12 -5.47 -8.56
C VAL A 6 8.60 -5.50 -8.45
N LEU A 7 7.92 -4.90 -9.42
CA LEU A 7 6.47 -4.76 -9.47
C LEU A 7 5.77 -6.04 -9.94
N TRP A 8 4.45 -6.05 -9.90
CA TRP A 8 3.61 -7.14 -10.38
C TRP A 8 3.91 -7.51 -11.84
N ASP A 9 3.90 -6.52 -12.73
CA ASP A 9 4.08 -6.67 -14.18
C ASP A 9 5.52 -6.98 -14.60
N GLU A 10 6.48 -6.79 -13.71
CA GLU A 10 7.88 -7.12 -13.92
C GLU A 10 8.22 -8.58 -13.54
N LEU A 11 7.36 -9.27 -12.78
CA LEU A 11 7.61 -10.63 -12.31
C LEU A 11 7.98 -11.64 -13.42
N PRO A 12 7.39 -11.58 -14.63
CA PRO A 12 7.80 -12.45 -15.72
C PRO A 12 9.27 -12.29 -16.12
N ALA A 13 9.81 -11.07 -16.08
CA ALA A 13 11.22 -10.78 -16.38
C ALA A 13 12.17 -11.27 -15.27
N PHE A 14 11.66 -11.43 -14.04
CA PHE A 14 12.41 -11.97 -12.89
C PHE A 14 12.16 -13.48 -12.72
N GLN A 15 12.53 -14.27 -13.74
CA GLN A 15 12.45 -15.74 -13.72
C GLN A 15 11.04 -16.29 -13.48
N ASN A 16 9.99 -15.59 -13.92
CA ASN A 16 8.60 -15.94 -13.64
C ASN A 16 8.36 -16.21 -12.14
N THR A 17 8.91 -15.35 -11.29
CA THR A 17 8.83 -15.54 -9.84
C THR A 17 7.37 -15.67 -9.38
N PRO A 18 7.03 -16.71 -8.61
CA PRO A 18 5.68 -16.90 -8.10
C PRO A 18 5.24 -15.73 -7.22
N LEU A 19 3.98 -15.30 -7.34
CA LEU A 19 3.42 -14.19 -6.59
C LEU A 19 3.61 -14.34 -5.07
N LEU A 20 3.35 -15.53 -4.51
CA LEU A 20 3.54 -15.76 -3.08
C LEU A 20 4.98 -15.56 -2.64
N LYS A 21 5.95 -15.92 -3.49
CA LYS A 21 7.37 -15.63 -3.22
C LYS A 21 7.64 -14.13 -3.23
N ARG A 22 7.08 -13.38 -4.21
CA ARG A 22 7.18 -11.92 -4.24
C ARG A 22 6.60 -11.27 -2.99
N LEU A 23 5.43 -11.71 -2.54
CA LEU A 23 4.82 -11.19 -1.31
C LEU A 23 5.67 -11.50 -0.07
N PHE A 24 6.23 -12.71 0.01
CA PHE A 24 6.99 -13.17 1.18
C PHE A 24 8.42 -12.62 1.24
N HIS A 25 9.16 -12.70 0.13
CA HIS A 25 10.55 -12.25 0.05
C HIS A 25 10.67 -10.74 -0.21
N GLY A 26 9.60 -10.10 -0.71
CA GLY A 26 9.66 -8.73 -1.20
C GLY A 26 10.12 -8.63 -2.65
N GLY A 27 10.26 -7.40 -3.14
CA GLY A 27 10.65 -7.11 -4.51
C GLY A 27 12.09 -6.60 -4.65
N LEU A 28 12.91 -6.56 -3.59
CA LEU A 28 14.32 -6.29 -3.75
C LEU A 28 14.98 -7.47 -4.50
N PRO A 29 15.66 -7.25 -5.65
CA PRO A 29 16.13 -8.34 -6.51
C PRO A 29 16.92 -9.42 -5.78
N GLN A 30 17.81 -9.06 -4.87
CA GLN A 30 18.62 -10.00 -4.11
C GLN A 30 17.75 -10.91 -3.22
N ALA A 31 16.75 -10.35 -2.53
CA ALA A 31 15.83 -11.12 -1.70
C ALA A 31 14.86 -11.97 -2.56
N LEU A 32 14.33 -11.35 -3.62
CA LEU A 32 13.36 -12.00 -4.53
C LEU A 32 13.93 -13.23 -5.21
N LEU A 33 15.17 -13.17 -5.67
CA LEU A 33 15.84 -14.26 -6.39
C LEU A 33 16.45 -15.30 -5.45
N SER A 34 16.61 -15.02 -4.17
CA SER A 34 17.13 -15.97 -3.19
C SER A 34 16.24 -17.22 -3.08
N ALA A 35 16.85 -18.39 -2.90
CA ALA A 35 16.11 -19.64 -2.70
C ALA A 35 15.32 -19.64 -1.39
N THR A 36 15.91 -19.04 -0.33
CA THR A 36 15.32 -18.97 1.00
C THR A 36 15.25 -17.53 1.48
N LYS A 37 14.28 -17.24 2.34
CA LYS A 37 14.20 -15.94 2.99
C LYS A 37 15.26 -15.89 4.12
N THR A 38 16.24 -15.00 3.97
CA THR A 38 17.37 -14.89 4.90
C THR A 38 17.18 -13.68 5.82
N PRO A 39 16.89 -13.89 7.12
CA PRO A 39 16.66 -12.79 8.06
C PRO A 39 17.83 -11.79 8.17
N SER A 40 19.08 -12.26 8.02
CA SER A 40 20.25 -11.36 8.05
C SER A 40 20.20 -10.30 6.96
N PHE A 41 19.72 -10.66 5.76
CA PHE A 41 19.58 -9.70 4.66
C PHE A 41 18.76 -8.45 5.05
N TYR A 42 17.62 -8.65 5.71
CA TYR A 42 16.74 -7.53 6.10
C TYR A 42 17.36 -6.68 7.21
N ARG A 43 18.05 -7.32 8.18
CA ARG A 43 18.76 -6.59 9.26
C ARG A 43 19.91 -5.76 8.70
N GLU A 44 20.80 -6.37 7.92
CA GLU A 44 21.94 -5.70 7.29
C GLU A 44 21.50 -4.56 6.37
N TRP A 45 20.37 -4.75 5.68
CA TRP A 45 19.80 -3.69 4.86
C TRP A 45 19.32 -2.51 5.71
N MET A 46 18.60 -2.76 6.81
CA MET A 46 18.13 -1.72 7.73
C MET A 46 19.28 -0.95 8.35
N ASP A 47 20.31 -1.65 8.82
CA ASP A 47 21.51 -1.04 9.39
C ASP A 47 22.26 -0.18 8.36
N SER A 48 22.41 -0.69 7.14
CA SER A 48 23.04 0.02 6.03
C SER A 48 22.24 1.26 5.62
N PHE A 49 20.91 1.15 5.55
CA PHE A 49 20.02 2.26 5.24
C PHE A 49 20.10 3.37 6.29
N PHE A 50 20.10 3.01 7.59
CA PHE A 50 20.28 4.00 8.64
C PHE A 50 21.64 4.71 8.51
N ALA A 51 22.74 3.95 8.41
CA ALA A 51 24.10 4.51 8.39
C ALA A 51 24.38 5.38 7.15
N ARG A 52 23.89 4.97 5.96
CA ARG A 52 24.23 5.66 4.70
C ARG A 52 23.25 6.78 4.36
N ASP A 53 21.96 6.54 4.56
CA ASP A 53 20.92 7.44 4.05
C ASP A 53 20.36 8.33 5.16
N ILE A 54 19.96 7.74 6.29
CA ILE A 54 19.29 8.47 7.35
C ILE A 54 20.26 9.35 8.14
N GLN A 55 21.34 8.79 8.65
CA GLN A 55 22.30 9.53 9.47
C GLN A 55 22.96 10.65 8.67
N ARG A 56 23.25 10.43 7.39
CA ARG A 56 23.87 11.41 6.51
C ARG A 56 22.94 12.58 6.16
N LEU A 57 21.63 12.28 5.91
CA LEU A 57 20.67 13.29 5.45
C LEU A 57 20.01 14.06 6.59
N PHE A 58 19.80 13.43 7.75
CA PHE A 58 18.97 13.96 8.83
C PHE A 58 19.72 14.17 10.15
N ALA A 59 20.99 13.81 10.25
CA ALA A 59 21.82 13.97 11.43
C ALA A 59 21.21 13.41 12.75
N PHE A 60 20.44 12.34 12.65
CA PHE A 60 19.88 11.68 13.83
C PHE A 60 20.97 11.04 14.66
N ARG A 61 20.93 11.27 15.98
CA ARG A 61 21.99 10.83 16.91
C ARG A 61 21.69 9.49 17.58
N ASP A 62 20.44 9.05 17.53
CA ASP A 62 19.96 7.86 18.24
C ASP A 62 19.43 6.82 17.24
N PRO A 63 20.30 5.88 16.80
CA PRO A 63 19.92 4.83 15.86
C PRO A 63 18.86 3.88 16.44
N ASP A 64 18.88 3.63 17.75
CA ASP A 64 17.98 2.67 18.37
C ASP A 64 16.53 3.14 18.32
N LYS A 65 16.30 4.43 18.60
CA LYS A 65 14.96 5.03 18.49
C LYS A 65 14.45 5.06 17.06
N PHE A 66 15.34 5.32 16.10
CA PHE A 66 15.00 5.29 14.69
C PHE A 66 14.63 3.87 14.25
N ASN A 67 15.46 2.87 14.57
CA ASN A 67 15.23 1.48 14.21
C ASN A 67 13.96 0.92 14.87
N ALA A 68 13.71 1.28 16.13
CA ALA A 68 12.46 0.90 16.82
C ALA A 68 11.22 1.45 16.11
N LEU A 69 11.25 2.72 15.68
CA LEU A 69 10.17 3.31 14.89
C LEU A 69 10.07 2.64 13.51
N PHE A 70 11.17 2.38 12.84
CA PHE A 70 11.19 1.74 11.53
C PHE A 70 10.54 0.36 11.60
N GLU A 71 10.94 -0.50 12.54
CA GLU A 71 10.31 -1.80 12.75
C GLU A 71 8.82 -1.69 13.09
N PHE A 72 8.46 -0.74 13.96
CA PHE A 72 7.06 -0.50 14.34
C PHE A 72 6.22 -0.17 13.10
N VAL A 73 6.72 0.70 12.25
CA VAL A 73 6.03 1.12 11.02
C VAL A 73 5.92 -0.04 10.02
N MET A 74 6.97 -0.87 9.87
CA MET A 74 6.92 -2.07 9.04
C MET A 74 5.83 -3.04 9.54
N LYS A 75 5.74 -3.26 10.86
CA LYS A 75 4.69 -4.08 11.49
C LYS A 75 3.30 -3.49 11.31
N GLN A 76 3.18 -2.15 11.28
CA GLN A 76 1.91 -1.43 11.12
C GLN A 76 1.48 -1.27 9.66
N SER A 77 2.30 -1.71 8.68
CA SER A 77 2.03 -1.54 7.24
C SER A 77 0.64 -2.04 6.84
N GLY A 78 -0.10 -1.22 6.07
CA GLY A 78 -1.50 -1.42 5.73
C GLY A 78 -2.50 -0.92 6.79
N GLY A 79 -2.02 -0.45 7.95
CA GLY A 79 -2.85 0.04 9.06
C GLY A 79 -2.79 1.54 9.28
N LEU A 80 -3.66 2.04 10.15
CA LEU A 80 -3.67 3.44 10.59
C LEU A 80 -2.47 3.72 11.48
N LEU A 81 -1.81 4.87 11.26
CA LEU A 81 -0.64 5.30 12.04
C LEU A 81 -1.01 6.49 12.93
N GLU A 82 -1.27 6.23 14.20
CA GLU A 82 -1.55 7.25 15.19
C GLU A 82 -0.26 7.69 15.89
N ILE A 83 0.20 8.91 15.63
CA ILE A 83 1.48 9.45 16.12
C ILE A 83 1.57 9.39 17.66
N THR A 84 0.51 9.80 18.37
CA THR A 84 0.53 9.80 19.83
C THR A 84 0.63 8.39 20.41
N ARG A 85 -0.11 7.44 19.85
CA ARG A 85 -0.06 6.03 20.26
C ARG A 85 1.31 5.42 19.96
N THR A 86 1.87 5.72 18.78
CA THR A 86 3.22 5.29 18.38
C THR A 86 4.28 5.84 19.34
N ALA A 87 4.22 7.12 19.67
CA ALA A 87 5.13 7.77 20.62
C ALA A 87 5.10 7.10 22.00
N SER A 88 3.90 6.84 22.51
CA SER A 88 3.71 6.14 23.78
C SER A 88 4.23 4.70 23.75
N ALA A 89 3.94 3.95 22.69
CA ALA A 89 4.37 2.56 22.54
C ALA A 89 5.90 2.39 22.48
N LEU A 90 6.59 3.38 21.90
CA LEU A 90 8.04 3.37 21.72
C LEU A 90 8.81 4.14 22.83
N GLY A 91 8.12 4.80 23.76
CA GLY A 91 8.76 5.61 24.79
C GLY A 91 9.54 6.81 24.25
N ILE A 92 9.13 7.37 23.09
CA ILE A 92 9.77 8.51 22.45
C ILE A 92 8.81 9.69 22.34
N SER A 93 9.35 10.89 22.15
CA SER A 93 8.50 12.08 22.04
C SER A 93 7.73 12.11 20.71
N ARG A 94 6.53 12.70 20.73
CA ARG A 94 5.75 12.93 19.51
C ARG A 94 6.54 13.67 18.41
N PRO A 95 7.27 14.78 18.71
CA PRO A 95 8.10 15.43 17.69
C PRO A 95 9.20 14.50 17.12
N THR A 96 9.76 13.59 17.93
CA THR A 96 10.73 12.61 17.46
C THR A 96 10.10 11.65 16.46
N VAL A 97 8.90 11.12 16.76
CA VAL A 97 8.15 10.27 15.81
C VAL A 97 7.89 11.01 14.50
N GLU A 98 7.38 12.25 14.57
CA GLU A 98 7.07 13.07 13.39
C GLU A 98 8.32 13.34 12.53
N ASN A 99 9.47 13.62 13.14
CA ASN A 99 10.72 13.86 12.44
C ASN A 99 11.27 12.60 11.77
N HIS A 100 11.24 11.46 12.48
CA HIS A 100 11.69 10.19 11.92
C HIS A 100 10.76 9.71 10.80
N LEU A 101 9.45 9.86 10.94
CA LEU A 101 8.50 9.54 9.86
C LEU A 101 8.71 10.40 8.63
N ARG A 102 9.00 11.70 8.81
CA ARG A 102 9.33 12.59 7.69
C ARG A 102 10.58 12.11 6.96
N ALA A 103 11.60 11.66 7.69
CA ALA A 103 12.79 11.08 7.09
C ALA A 103 12.47 9.81 6.28
N LEU A 104 11.67 8.90 6.84
CA LEU A 104 11.22 7.69 6.16
C LEU A 104 10.37 7.97 4.91
N GLU A 105 9.51 9.00 4.93
CA GLU A 105 8.75 9.43 3.74
C GLU A 105 9.69 10.04 2.68
N THR A 106 10.63 10.90 3.09
CA THR A 106 11.56 11.59 2.18
C THR A 106 12.50 10.61 1.49
N THR A 107 12.90 9.54 2.18
CA THR A 107 13.74 8.47 1.63
C THR A 107 12.93 7.36 0.96
N HIS A 108 11.63 7.53 0.84
CA HIS A 108 10.71 6.55 0.27
C HIS A 108 10.67 5.18 0.98
N ALA A 109 11.20 5.08 2.18
CA ALA A 109 11.12 3.87 2.99
C ALA A 109 9.70 3.58 3.48
N VAL A 110 8.84 4.61 3.54
CA VAL A 110 7.40 4.47 3.80
C VAL A 110 6.58 5.39 2.91
N THR A 111 5.32 5.02 2.76
CA THR A 111 4.28 5.86 2.16
C THR A 111 3.19 6.13 3.19
N LEU A 112 2.89 7.39 3.44
CA LEU A 112 1.72 7.78 4.23
C LEU A 112 0.54 8.06 3.29
N LEU A 113 -0.42 7.16 3.29
CA LEU A 113 -1.65 7.30 2.50
C LEU A 113 -2.67 8.11 3.31
N ARG A 114 -2.94 9.33 2.85
CA ARG A 114 -3.84 10.24 3.55
C ARG A 114 -5.30 9.92 3.25
N PRO A 115 -6.22 10.18 4.19
CA PRO A 115 -7.63 9.97 3.93
C PRO A 115 -8.17 10.93 2.86
N PHE A 116 -9.10 10.44 2.06
CA PHE A 116 -9.87 11.23 1.12
C PHE A 116 -10.96 12.00 1.86
N HIS A 117 -11.04 13.31 1.60
CA HIS A 117 -12.08 14.19 2.10
C HIS A 117 -12.67 14.95 0.91
N GLY A 118 -13.90 14.64 0.56
CA GLY A 118 -14.63 15.32 -0.52
C GLY A 118 -15.44 16.54 -0.02
N GLY A 119 -15.26 16.97 1.22
CA GLY A 119 -15.98 18.10 1.82
C GLY A 119 -17.23 17.73 2.63
N GLY A 120 -17.51 16.44 2.85
CA GLY A 120 -18.61 15.97 3.70
C GLY A 120 -18.29 16.11 5.19
N GLN A 121 -19.27 16.58 5.98
CA GLN A 121 -19.12 16.78 7.43
C GLN A 121 -18.84 15.51 8.25
N LYS A 122 -19.01 14.31 7.66
CA LYS A 122 -18.86 13.00 8.33
C LYS A 122 -17.48 12.37 8.14
N GLU A 123 -16.57 13.00 7.42
CA GLU A 123 -15.23 12.50 7.13
C GLU A 123 -14.22 13.05 8.14
N ILE A 124 -14.29 12.59 9.40
CA ILE A 124 -13.52 13.16 10.51
C ILE A 124 -12.14 12.51 10.68
N ILE A 125 -11.88 11.36 10.00
CA ILE A 125 -10.64 10.63 10.18
C ILE A 125 -9.51 11.34 9.45
N LYS A 126 -8.52 11.84 10.21
CA LYS A 126 -7.31 12.50 9.69
C LYS A 126 -6.07 11.62 9.74
N THR A 127 -6.17 10.46 10.37
CA THR A 127 -5.05 9.54 10.60
C THR A 127 -4.63 8.89 9.27
N PRO A 128 -3.36 8.96 8.86
CA PRO A 128 -2.91 8.28 7.65
C PRO A 128 -2.82 6.76 7.84
N LYS A 129 -2.97 6.00 6.75
CA LYS A 129 -2.47 4.63 6.67
C LYS A 129 -0.97 4.69 6.33
N VAL A 130 -0.19 3.76 6.85
CA VAL A 130 1.22 3.64 6.53
C VAL A 130 1.46 2.37 5.72
N TYR A 131 2.32 2.48 4.72
CA TYR A 131 2.80 1.33 3.93
C TYR A 131 4.31 1.36 3.88
N ALA A 132 4.93 0.22 4.14
CA ALA A 132 6.36 0.01 3.93
C ALA A 132 6.69 0.13 2.43
N PHE A 133 7.95 0.28 2.11
CA PHE A 133 8.41 0.32 0.72
C PHE A 133 8.42 -1.07 0.05
N ASP A 134 8.41 -2.15 0.85
CA ASP A 134 8.56 -3.52 0.36
C ASP A 134 7.87 -4.55 1.27
N THR A 135 7.16 -5.50 0.68
CA THR A 135 6.41 -6.55 1.40
C THR A 135 7.29 -7.53 2.17
N GLY A 136 8.54 -7.74 1.73
CA GLY A 136 9.50 -8.63 2.40
C GLY A 136 9.89 -8.11 3.78
N PHE A 137 10.03 -6.80 3.95
CA PHE A 137 10.27 -6.16 5.25
C PHE A 137 9.04 -6.28 6.15
N VAL A 138 7.84 -6.15 5.59
CA VAL A 138 6.60 -6.34 6.36
C VAL A 138 6.53 -7.75 6.93
N SER A 139 6.70 -8.77 6.09
CA SER A 139 6.64 -10.17 6.52
C SER A 139 7.79 -10.53 7.46
N PHE A 140 8.99 -9.96 7.26
CA PHE A 140 10.13 -10.13 8.17
C PHE A 140 9.86 -9.54 9.56
N CYS A 141 9.47 -8.25 9.62
CA CYS A 141 9.23 -7.57 10.89
C CYS A 141 8.02 -8.13 11.66
N ARG A 142 7.03 -8.71 10.96
CA ARG A 142 5.88 -9.41 11.57
C ARG A 142 6.20 -10.84 11.99
N GLY A 143 7.38 -11.37 11.63
CA GLY A 143 7.76 -12.75 11.93
C GLY A 143 6.89 -13.77 11.18
N TRP A 144 6.37 -13.43 10.01
CA TRP A 144 5.57 -14.32 9.17
C TRP A 144 6.49 -15.27 8.40
N ASP A 145 6.65 -16.48 8.91
CA ASP A 145 7.45 -17.53 8.27
C ASP A 145 6.91 -18.92 8.69
N PRO A 146 6.20 -19.61 7.77
CA PRO A 146 5.75 -19.19 6.44
C PRO A 146 4.53 -18.24 6.47
N LEU A 147 4.20 -17.66 5.31
CA LEU A 147 2.96 -16.89 5.16
C LEU A 147 1.72 -17.81 5.32
N ARG A 148 0.69 -17.27 5.95
CA ARG A 148 -0.63 -17.90 6.08
C ARG A 148 -1.63 -17.25 5.13
N PRO A 149 -2.74 -17.91 4.79
CA PRO A 149 -3.78 -17.32 3.93
C PRO A 149 -4.32 -15.97 4.42
N ASP A 150 -4.35 -15.74 5.74
CA ASP A 150 -4.82 -14.48 6.33
C ASP A 150 -3.82 -13.32 6.13
N ASP A 151 -2.56 -13.63 5.90
CA ASP A 151 -1.51 -12.63 5.65
C ASP A 151 -1.55 -12.08 4.22
N TYR A 152 -2.11 -12.86 3.26
CA TYR A 152 -2.08 -12.54 1.84
C TYR A 152 -2.80 -11.24 1.52
N GLY A 153 -3.91 -10.94 2.18
CA GLY A 153 -4.72 -9.76 1.92
C GLY A 153 -3.96 -8.46 2.11
N VAL A 154 -3.24 -8.35 3.23
CA VAL A 154 -2.44 -7.15 3.56
C VAL A 154 -1.29 -6.97 2.58
N LEU A 155 -0.56 -8.06 2.27
CA LEU A 155 0.56 -7.99 1.34
C LEU A 155 0.10 -7.75 -0.11
N TRP A 156 -1.08 -8.24 -0.46
CA TRP A 156 -1.70 -7.98 -1.75
C TRP A 156 -2.08 -6.51 -1.91
N GLU A 157 -2.76 -5.93 -0.94
CA GLU A 157 -3.10 -4.50 -0.91
C GLU A 157 -1.84 -3.64 -1.06
N HIS A 158 -0.76 -4.03 -0.38
CA HIS A 158 0.53 -3.38 -0.45
C HIS A 158 1.12 -3.42 -1.88
N LEU A 159 1.16 -4.59 -2.51
CA LEU A 159 1.67 -4.75 -3.88
C LEU A 159 0.83 -3.97 -4.89
N VAL A 160 -0.49 -3.93 -4.70
CA VAL A 160 -1.37 -3.09 -5.54
C VAL A 160 -1.05 -1.61 -5.37
N LEU A 161 -0.78 -1.13 -4.15
CA LEU A 161 -0.36 0.26 -3.95
C LEU A 161 0.98 0.57 -4.65
N GLU A 162 1.95 -0.33 -4.57
CA GLU A 162 3.22 -0.19 -5.30
C GLU A 162 2.98 -0.03 -6.81
N PHE A 163 2.14 -0.91 -7.38
CA PHE A 163 1.76 -0.84 -8.79
C PHE A 163 1.05 0.48 -9.14
N LEU A 164 0.07 0.91 -8.34
CA LEU A 164 -0.65 2.17 -8.55
C LEU A 164 0.28 3.37 -8.54
N ARG A 165 1.27 3.39 -7.66
CA ARG A 165 2.24 4.49 -7.55
C ARG A 165 3.24 4.50 -8.71
N ALA A 166 3.67 3.35 -9.16
CA ALA A 166 4.61 3.25 -10.28
C ALA A 166 3.99 3.70 -11.61
N HIS A 167 2.71 3.37 -11.85
CA HIS A 167 2.02 3.68 -13.10
C HIS A 167 1.17 4.95 -13.05
N GLY A 168 0.88 5.44 -11.86
CA GLY A 168 0.02 6.60 -11.61
C GLY A 168 0.75 7.82 -11.07
N HIS A 169 1.87 8.22 -11.65
CA HIS A 169 2.72 9.33 -11.15
C HIS A 169 1.98 10.65 -10.85
N GLU A 170 0.89 10.92 -11.57
CA GLU A 170 0.08 12.13 -11.38
C GLU A 170 -1.16 11.90 -10.50
N TRP A 171 -1.39 10.67 -10.02
CA TRP A 171 -2.60 10.38 -9.26
C TRP A 171 -2.43 10.71 -7.79
N LYS A 172 -3.40 11.42 -7.26
CA LYS A 172 -3.55 11.57 -5.82
C LYS A 172 -4.23 10.33 -5.26
N ILE A 173 -3.43 9.32 -4.89
CA ILE A 173 -3.95 8.11 -4.26
C ILE A 173 -4.21 8.39 -2.78
N GLN A 174 -5.42 8.09 -2.32
CA GLN A 174 -5.89 8.28 -0.96
C GLN A 174 -6.63 7.02 -0.52
N TYR A 175 -7.01 6.89 0.74
CA TYR A 175 -7.97 5.89 1.21
C TYR A 175 -9.21 6.61 1.75
N TRP A 176 -10.32 5.89 1.94
CA TRP A 176 -11.47 6.47 2.60
C TRP A 176 -11.90 5.59 3.77
N ARG A 177 -12.27 6.24 4.87
CA ARG A 177 -12.81 5.55 6.04
C ARG A 177 -13.81 6.46 6.73
N ASP A 178 -14.96 5.90 7.12
CA ASP A 178 -15.97 6.62 7.90
C ASP A 178 -15.85 6.36 9.40
N ALA A 179 -16.66 7.07 10.17
CA ALA A 179 -16.70 6.95 11.63
C ALA A 179 -17.18 5.57 12.12
N SER A 180 -17.87 4.79 11.27
CA SER A 180 -18.30 3.42 11.56
C SER A 180 -17.23 2.38 11.23
N GLY A 181 -16.06 2.80 10.74
CA GLY A 181 -14.95 1.93 10.41
C GLY A 181 -15.03 1.29 9.02
N ARG A 182 -16.04 1.63 8.19
CA ARG A 182 -16.08 1.17 6.79
C ARG A 182 -14.98 1.85 6.00
N GLU A 183 -14.26 1.09 5.19
CA GLU A 183 -13.05 1.53 4.51
C GLU A 183 -13.09 1.18 3.03
N ILE A 184 -12.51 2.06 2.20
CA ILE A 184 -12.14 1.81 0.80
C ILE A 184 -10.62 1.88 0.74
N ASP A 185 -10.00 0.84 0.21
CA ASP A 185 -8.54 0.69 0.20
C ASP A 185 -7.86 1.83 -0.55
N PHE A 186 -8.31 2.13 -1.79
CA PHE A 186 -7.78 3.26 -2.54
C PHE A 186 -8.88 4.09 -3.21
N VAL A 187 -8.69 5.40 -3.15
CA VAL A 187 -9.57 6.43 -3.71
C VAL A 187 -8.72 7.32 -4.60
N ILE A 188 -9.14 7.48 -5.86
CA ILE A 188 -8.43 8.26 -6.87
C ILE A 188 -9.37 9.33 -7.43
N PRO A 189 -9.30 10.58 -6.96
CA PRO A 189 -10.04 11.69 -7.55
C PRO A 189 -9.60 11.93 -9.00
N ARG A 190 -10.54 11.89 -9.95
CA ARG A 190 -10.32 12.23 -11.34
C ARG A 190 -10.53 13.73 -11.60
N ASN A 191 -11.52 14.27 -10.90
CA ASN A 191 -11.84 15.69 -10.87
C ASN A 191 -12.71 15.97 -9.62
N ARG A 192 -13.27 17.18 -9.53
CA ARG A 192 -14.10 17.58 -8.37
C ARG A 192 -15.37 16.73 -8.17
N ALA A 193 -15.90 16.13 -9.24
CA ALA A 193 -17.18 15.42 -9.23
C ALA A 193 -17.02 13.91 -9.39
N GLU A 194 -15.91 13.43 -9.91
CA GLU A 194 -15.69 12.05 -10.30
C GLU A 194 -14.53 11.44 -9.51
N VAL A 195 -14.81 10.37 -8.80
CA VAL A 195 -13.86 9.70 -7.91
C VAL A 195 -13.90 8.20 -8.15
N ASP A 196 -12.79 7.65 -8.60
CA ASP A 196 -12.65 6.20 -8.74
C ASP A 196 -12.27 5.56 -7.41
N ILE A 197 -12.78 4.36 -7.17
CA ILE A 197 -12.48 3.57 -5.97
C ILE A 197 -11.98 2.18 -6.34
N ILE A 198 -11.05 1.69 -5.52
CA ILE A 198 -10.40 0.39 -5.69
C ILE A 198 -10.46 -0.35 -4.36
N GLU A 199 -10.99 -1.57 -4.40
CA GLU A 199 -10.89 -2.56 -3.34
C GLU A 199 -9.88 -3.64 -3.74
N CYS A 200 -9.09 -4.10 -2.79
CA CYS A 200 -8.11 -5.16 -2.96
C CYS A 200 -8.58 -6.40 -2.22
N LYS A 201 -8.76 -7.50 -2.93
CA LYS A 201 -9.10 -8.78 -2.30
C LYS A 201 -8.26 -9.89 -2.92
N TRP A 202 -7.63 -10.70 -2.06
CA TRP A 202 -6.95 -11.91 -2.51
C TRP A 202 -7.92 -12.85 -3.22
N ASP A 203 -9.09 -13.06 -2.62
CA ASP A 203 -10.20 -13.80 -3.24
C ASP A 203 -11.33 -12.80 -3.59
N PRO A 204 -11.65 -12.61 -4.89
CA PRO A 204 -12.68 -11.67 -5.32
C PRO A 204 -14.10 -12.05 -4.87
N LYS A 205 -14.31 -13.28 -4.41
CA LYS A 205 -15.58 -13.75 -3.84
C LYS A 205 -15.83 -13.17 -2.44
N LYS A 206 -14.77 -12.76 -1.73
CA LYS A 206 -14.83 -12.18 -0.39
C LYS A 206 -15.12 -10.66 -0.38
N LEU A 207 -15.53 -10.09 -1.52
CA LEU A 207 -15.93 -8.68 -1.57
C LEU A 207 -17.19 -8.44 -0.76
N ASP A 208 -17.11 -7.57 0.25
CA ASP A 208 -18.27 -6.94 0.86
C ASP A 208 -18.50 -5.55 0.22
N PRO A 209 -19.61 -5.32 -0.48
CA PRO A 209 -19.88 -4.06 -1.16
C PRO A 209 -20.40 -2.96 -0.23
N ALA A 210 -20.55 -3.20 1.07
CA ALA A 210 -21.16 -2.26 2.02
C ALA A 210 -20.42 -0.90 2.05
N ALA A 211 -19.10 -0.92 2.15
CA ALA A 211 -18.29 0.30 2.13
C ALA A 211 -18.43 1.07 0.80
N MET A 212 -18.36 0.35 -0.33
CA MET A 212 -18.55 0.95 -1.66
C MET A 212 -19.94 1.60 -1.81
N LYS A 213 -21.01 0.95 -1.33
CA LYS A 213 -22.37 1.51 -1.39
C LYS A 213 -22.47 2.81 -0.60
N VAL A 214 -21.93 2.84 0.60
CA VAL A 214 -21.92 4.04 1.43
C VAL A 214 -21.09 5.14 0.79
N PHE A 215 -19.91 4.82 0.28
CA PHE A 215 -19.09 5.78 -0.45
C PHE A 215 -19.85 6.38 -1.64
N ARG A 216 -20.51 5.54 -2.46
CA ARG A 216 -21.28 5.98 -3.64
C ARG A 216 -22.53 6.78 -3.29
N SER A 217 -23.08 6.67 -2.08
CA SER A 217 -24.16 7.56 -1.63
C SER A 217 -23.69 9.01 -1.43
N TYR A 218 -22.38 9.22 -1.11
CA TYR A 218 -21.77 10.54 -1.00
C TYR A 218 -21.15 11.02 -2.32
N TYR A 219 -20.53 10.09 -3.06
CA TYR A 219 -19.79 10.36 -4.30
C TYR A 219 -20.31 9.46 -5.42
N PRO A 220 -21.46 9.82 -6.05
CA PRO A 220 -22.17 8.93 -6.98
C PRO A 220 -21.43 8.70 -8.31
N LYS A 221 -20.48 9.58 -8.67
CA LYS A 221 -19.78 9.49 -9.97
C LYS A 221 -18.38 8.90 -9.82
N GLY A 222 -17.99 8.07 -10.80
CA GLY A 222 -16.70 7.40 -10.88
C GLY A 222 -16.86 5.89 -11.00
N LYS A 223 -15.76 5.21 -11.23
CA LYS A 223 -15.70 3.76 -11.46
C LYS A 223 -15.39 3.01 -10.17
N ASN A 224 -15.88 1.76 -10.10
CA ASN A 224 -15.57 0.86 -8.99
C ASN A 224 -14.72 -0.29 -9.51
N TYR A 225 -13.60 -0.52 -8.85
CA TYR A 225 -12.67 -1.59 -9.20
C TYR A 225 -12.49 -2.56 -8.04
N LEU A 226 -12.37 -3.83 -8.37
CA LEU A 226 -11.91 -4.88 -7.47
C LEU A 226 -10.64 -5.49 -8.07
N ILE A 227 -9.51 -5.28 -7.42
CA ILE A 227 -8.22 -5.80 -7.86
C ILE A 227 -7.88 -7.06 -7.07
N SER A 228 -7.66 -8.16 -7.82
CA SER A 228 -7.40 -9.48 -7.27
C SER A 228 -6.34 -10.19 -8.14
N PRO A 229 -5.53 -11.14 -7.61
CA PRO A 229 -4.50 -11.86 -8.38
C PRO A 229 -5.09 -12.90 -9.33
N LEU A 230 -5.96 -12.45 -10.24
CA LEU A 230 -6.63 -13.30 -11.22
C LEU A 230 -5.70 -13.58 -12.41
N SER A 231 -5.75 -14.81 -12.89
CA SER A 231 -5.10 -15.24 -14.15
C SER A 231 -5.99 -15.12 -15.38
N ILE A 232 -7.25 -14.70 -15.21
CA ILE A 232 -8.25 -14.52 -16.25
C ILE A 232 -8.38 -13.05 -16.66
N PRO A 233 -8.84 -12.75 -17.89
CA PRO A 233 -9.16 -11.39 -18.30
C PRO A 233 -10.15 -10.71 -17.35
N GLY A 234 -10.01 -9.37 -17.23
CA GLY A 234 -10.93 -8.59 -16.41
C GLY A 234 -12.38 -8.63 -16.94
N TYR A 235 -13.32 -8.54 -16.01
CA TYR A 235 -14.76 -8.58 -16.32
C TYR A 235 -15.55 -7.63 -15.43
N SER A 236 -16.69 -7.17 -15.93
CA SER A 236 -17.65 -6.40 -15.12
C SER A 236 -18.66 -7.33 -14.47
N LYS A 237 -19.00 -7.04 -13.21
CA LYS A 237 -20.11 -7.68 -12.50
C LYS A 237 -20.95 -6.63 -11.79
N ARG A 238 -22.23 -6.94 -11.59
CA ARG A 238 -23.13 -6.11 -10.77
C ARG A 238 -23.33 -6.74 -9.40
N VAL A 239 -22.97 -5.99 -8.34
CA VAL A 239 -23.09 -6.43 -6.95
C VAL A 239 -23.79 -5.33 -6.16
N ALA A 240 -24.89 -5.66 -5.51
CA ALA A 240 -25.67 -4.74 -4.68
C ALA A 240 -26.03 -3.40 -5.38
N GLY A 241 -26.31 -3.46 -6.69
CA GLY A 241 -26.66 -2.31 -7.54
C GLY A 241 -25.47 -1.55 -8.11
N LEU A 242 -24.25 -1.87 -7.70
CA LEU A 242 -23.03 -1.25 -8.22
C LEU A 242 -22.46 -2.07 -9.37
N GLU A 243 -22.02 -1.40 -10.43
CA GLU A 243 -21.16 -1.98 -11.45
C GLU A 243 -19.73 -1.97 -10.96
N ILE A 244 -19.06 -3.12 -10.93
CA ILE A 244 -17.70 -3.31 -10.45
C ILE A 244 -16.89 -4.02 -11.51
N TYR A 245 -15.77 -3.44 -11.92
CA TYR A 245 -14.81 -4.09 -12.79
C TYR A 245 -13.79 -4.87 -11.95
N VAL A 246 -13.74 -6.17 -12.20
CA VAL A 246 -12.84 -7.11 -11.51
C VAL A 246 -11.68 -7.45 -12.43
N SER A 247 -10.44 -7.25 -11.98
CA SER A 247 -9.25 -7.60 -12.76
C SER A 247 -8.03 -7.81 -11.86
N ASN A 248 -6.92 -8.24 -12.47
CA ASN A 248 -5.60 -8.09 -11.91
C ASN A 248 -5.03 -6.66 -12.21
N PRO A 249 -3.85 -6.30 -11.73
CA PRO A 249 -3.25 -4.99 -11.98
C PRO A 249 -3.09 -4.67 -13.49
N ASP A 250 -2.66 -5.64 -14.31
CA ASP A 250 -2.45 -5.43 -15.74
C ASP A 250 -3.75 -5.08 -16.48
N GLY A 251 -4.82 -5.86 -16.24
CA GLY A 251 -6.13 -5.61 -16.85
C GLY A 251 -6.74 -4.27 -16.41
N TRP A 252 -6.44 -3.82 -15.20
CA TRP A 252 -6.83 -2.50 -14.73
C TRP A 252 -6.03 -1.40 -15.44
N GLY A 253 -4.69 -1.55 -15.57
CA GLY A 253 -3.83 -0.61 -16.26
C GLY A 253 -4.24 -0.40 -17.71
N GLN A 254 -4.45 -1.47 -18.49
CA GLN A 254 -4.92 -1.44 -19.87
C GLN A 254 -6.26 -0.70 -20.02
N ARG A 255 -7.19 -0.90 -19.09
CA ARG A 255 -8.50 -0.22 -19.12
C ARG A 255 -8.38 1.29 -18.87
N LEU A 256 -7.40 1.72 -18.08
CA LEU A 256 -7.16 3.15 -17.87
C LEU A 256 -6.58 3.82 -19.10
N GLU A 257 -5.64 3.18 -19.78
CA GLU A 257 -5.02 3.68 -21.01
C GLU A 257 -6.07 3.82 -22.13
N SER A 258 -6.92 2.82 -22.31
CA SER A 258 -8.01 2.87 -23.29
C SER A 258 -9.01 4.00 -23.01
N SER A 259 -9.23 4.33 -21.73
CA SER A 259 -10.10 5.44 -21.33
C SER A 259 -9.47 6.83 -21.55
N ARG A 260 -8.15 6.93 -21.69
CA ARG A 260 -7.42 8.17 -22.02
C ARG A 260 -7.38 8.43 -23.53
N SER A 261 -7.18 7.38 -24.33
CA SER A 261 -7.12 7.50 -25.81
C SER A 261 -8.47 7.79 -26.46
N GLY A 262 -9.59 7.52 -25.82
CA GLY A 262 -10.95 7.83 -26.29
C GLY A 262 -11.43 9.27 -26.03
N LYS A 263 -10.58 10.14 -25.47
CA LYS A 263 -10.88 11.57 -25.19
C LYS A 263 -10.07 12.55 -26.06
N LYS A 264 -9.55 12.10 -27.20
CA LYS A 264 -8.98 13.00 -28.24
C LYS A 264 -10.00 13.35 -29.28
#